data_93b31fe16c1e926f360b6bc9618b42b8
#
_entry.id   93b31fe16c1e926f360b6bc9618b42b8
#
_cell.length_a   1.000
_cell.length_b   1.000
_cell.length_c   1.000
_cell.angle_alpha   90.00
_cell.angle_beta   90.00
_cell.angle_gamma   90.00
#
_symmetry.space_group_name_H-M   'P 1'
#
loop_
_entity.id
_entity.type
_entity.pdbx_description
1 polymer ?
#
loop_
_entity_poly.entity_id
_entity_poly.type
_entity_poly.pdbx_seq_one_letter_code
_entity_poly.pdbx_strand_id
1 'polypeptide(L)'
;MLNEMQSAGVIQNYALFGATAQMRYTEPVATLDADVLVAVPSPDRLDALGGIYEFCAAKGYHPEGEAIQVRAWPVQFVPVFSPLTREAMEQAETADFEGVPFRVVRADYLAVIALSVGRSKDCARILALLESDSVSREEIERLAVRHGLAEAWRRFERRFLND
;
A
#
# COMPACT_ATOMS: atom_id res chain seq x y z
N MET A 1 -13.31 -6.22 9.32
CA MET A 1 -13.83 -5.31 8.29
C MET A 1 -13.34 -5.68 6.89
N LEU A 2 -12.06 -5.59 6.52
CA LEU A 2 -11.57 -5.88 5.15
C LEU A 2 -11.93 -7.30 4.68
N ASN A 3 -11.70 -8.31 5.50
CA ASN A 3 -12.10 -9.70 5.20
C ASN A 3 -13.62 -9.85 5.04
N GLU A 4 -14.42 -9.09 5.79
CA GLU A 4 -15.88 -9.09 5.64
C GLU A 4 -16.30 -8.43 4.33
N MET A 5 -15.67 -7.30 3.93
CA MET A 5 -15.90 -6.66 2.63
C MET A 5 -15.60 -7.62 1.47
N GLN A 6 -14.49 -8.36 1.58
CA GLN A 6 -14.12 -9.35 0.57
C GLN A 6 -15.13 -10.51 0.52
N SER A 7 -15.54 -11.04 1.68
CA SER A 7 -16.55 -12.10 1.76
C SER A 7 -17.93 -11.66 1.24
N ALA A 8 -18.27 -10.38 1.42
CA ALA A 8 -19.50 -9.79 0.91
C ALA A 8 -19.44 -9.38 -0.57
N GLY A 9 -18.29 -9.53 -1.24
CA GLY A 9 -18.09 -9.13 -2.63
C GLY A 9 -18.03 -7.62 -2.87
N VAL A 10 -17.91 -6.83 -1.81
CA VAL A 10 -17.75 -5.37 -1.89
C VAL A 10 -16.40 -5.01 -2.50
N ILE A 11 -15.37 -5.78 -2.15
CA ILE A 11 -14.05 -5.76 -2.77
C ILE A 11 -13.66 -7.18 -3.23
N GLN A 12 -12.89 -7.27 -4.30
CA GLN A 12 -12.36 -8.55 -4.79
C GLN A 12 -11.11 -8.97 -4.02
N ASN A 13 -10.26 -8.00 -3.70
CA ASN A 13 -9.02 -8.22 -2.98
C ASN A 13 -8.58 -6.91 -2.29
N TYR A 14 -7.65 -7.04 -1.34
CA TYR A 14 -7.02 -5.89 -0.67
C TYR A 14 -5.60 -6.22 -0.23
N ALA A 15 -4.81 -5.18 0.02
CA ALA A 15 -3.55 -5.28 0.74
C ALA A 15 -3.25 -3.97 1.47
N LEU A 16 -2.78 -4.06 2.71
CA LEU A 16 -2.20 -2.91 3.40
C LEU A 16 -0.96 -2.44 2.67
N PHE A 17 -0.79 -1.13 2.54
CA PHE A 17 0.42 -0.55 1.95
C PHE A 17 0.81 0.75 2.67
N GLY A 18 1.70 1.56 2.10
CA GLY A 18 2.11 2.81 2.73
C GLY A 18 2.87 2.61 4.05
N ALA A 19 2.67 3.54 4.99
CA ALA A 19 3.36 3.53 6.28
C ALA A 19 2.94 2.35 7.16
N THR A 20 1.67 1.97 7.14
CA THR A 20 1.15 0.85 7.93
C THR A 20 1.80 -0.48 7.52
N ALA A 21 1.97 -0.72 6.22
CA ALA A 21 2.68 -1.91 5.74
C ALA A 21 4.18 -1.84 6.02
N GLN A 22 4.79 -0.65 5.96
CA GLN A 22 6.20 -0.45 6.27
C GLN A 22 6.56 -0.94 7.69
N MET A 23 5.68 -0.71 8.68
CA MET A 23 5.92 -1.14 10.07
C MET A 23 6.08 -2.65 10.27
N ARG A 24 5.75 -3.46 9.25
CA ARG A 24 6.06 -4.90 9.25
C ARG A 24 7.55 -5.18 9.01
N TYR A 25 8.23 -4.27 8.34
CA TYR A 25 9.57 -4.47 7.79
C TYR A 25 10.64 -3.60 8.43
N THR A 26 10.24 -2.49 9.05
CA THR A 26 11.14 -1.51 9.66
C THR A 26 10.73 -1.20 11.09
N GLU A 27 11.53 -0.39 11.78
CA GLU A 27 11.10 0.23 13.03
C GLU A 27 9.78 0.99 12.83
N PRO A 28 8.95 1.09 13.89
CA PRO A 28 7.67 1.79 13.81
C PRO A 28 7.83 3.24 13.33
N VAL A 29 6.98 3.63 12.39
CA VAL A 29 6.92 5.00 11.87
C VAL A 29 5.62 5.67 12.29
N ALA A 30 5.65 6.97 12.54
CA ALA A 30 4.44 7.71 12.80
C ALA A 30 3.57 7.78 11.53
N THR A 31 2.30 7.41 11.67
CA THR A 31 1.30 7.56 10.63
C THR A 31 -0.01 8.03 11.24
N LEU A 32 -0.80 8.79 10.48
CA LEU A 32 -2.11 9.29 10.90
C LEU A 32 -3.26 8.44 10.35
N ASP A 33 -2.99 7.59 9.36
CA ASP A 33 -3.96 6.81 8.62
C ASP A 33 -3.41 5.42 8.26
N ALA A 34 -4.30 4.54 7.88
CA ALA A 34 -3.97 3.24 7.31
C ALA A 34 -4.33 3.25 5.81
N ASP A 35 -3.32 3.11 4.96
CA ASP A 35 -3.51 3.00 3.52
C ASP A 35 -3.85 1.55 3.13
N VAL A 36 -4.93 1.37 2.37
CA VAL A 36 -5.38 0.06 1.89
C VAL A 36 -5.56 0.10 0.38
N LEU A 37 -4.76 -0.68 -0.36
CA LEU A 37 -5.03 -0.98 -1.76
C LEU A 37 -6.25 -1.88 -1.86
N VAL A 38 -7.17 -1.57 -2.78
CA VAL A 38 -8.38 -2.37 -3.01
C VAL A 38 -8.58 -2.65 -4.49
N ALA A 39 -8.90 -3.91 -4.80
CA ALA A 39 -9.45 -4.29 -6.09
C ALA A 39 -10.98 -4.30 -5.97
N VAL A 40 -11.63 -3.42 -6.72
CA VAL A 40 -13.10 -3.29 -6.73
C VAL A 40 -13.70 -3.98 -7.96
N PRO A 41 -14.97 -4.47 -7.88
CA PRO A 41 -15.59 -5.18 -8.99
C PRO A 41 -15.75 -4.37 -10.29
N SER A 42 -15.87 -3.05 -10.17
CA SER A 42 -16.09 -2.13 -11.31
C SER A 42 -15.18 -0.91 -11.23
N PRO A 43 -13.88 -1.08 -11.53
CA PRO A 43 -12.88 -0.01 -11.36
C PRO A 43 -13.08 1.18 -12.29
N ASP A 44 -13.75 0.99 -13.44
CA ASP A 44 -13.97 2.03 -14.46
C ASP A 44 -15.16 2.96 -14.16
N ARG A 45 -15.90 2.70 -13.08
CA ARG A 45 -17.01 3.57 -12.68
C ARG A 45 -16.48 4.83 -12.00
N LEU A 46 -17.17 5.95 -12.22
CA LEU A 46 -16.90 7.22 -11.51
C LEU A 46 -17.01 7.07 -9.98
N ASP A 47 -17.85 6.16 -9.53
CA ASP A 47 -18.04 5.80 -8.12
C ASP A 47 -17.50 4.39 -7.83
N ALA A 48 -16.23 4.16 -8.14
CA ALA A 48 -15.59 2.86 -7.95
C ALA A 48 -15.53 2.44 -6.47
N LEU A 49 -15.50 3.39 -5.54
CA LEU A 49 -15.44 3.15 -4.09
C LEU A 49 -16.82 3.19 -3.41
N GLY A 50 -17.90 3.47 -4.13
CA GLY A 50 -19.24 3.65 -3.56
C GLY A 50 -19.69 2.47 -2.69
N GLY A 51 -19.50 1.23 -3.15
CA GLY A 51 -19.82 0.05 -2.37
C GLY A 51 -19.05 -0.06 -1.04
N ILE A 52 -17.80 0.45 -0.99
CA ILE A 52 -17.01 0.51 0.25
C ILE A 52 -17.63 1.53 1.20
N TYR A 53 -17.99 2.72 0.70
CA TYR A 53 -18.60 3.76 1.52
C TYR A 53 -19.97 3.31 2.07
N GLU A 54 -20.79 2.67 1.25
CA GLU A 54 -22.09 2.10 1.68
C GLU A 54 -21.91 1.03 2.77
N PHE A 55 -20.96 0.11 2.57
CA PHE A 55 -20.66 -0.93 3.57
C PHE A 55 -20.17 -0.32 4.89
N CYS A 56 -19.28 0.68 4.83
CA CYS A 56 -18.79 1.38 6.01
C CYS A 56 -19.90 2.14 6.74
N ALA A 57 -20.75 2.86 6.00
CA ALA A 57 -21.88 3.59 6.56
C ALA A 57 -22.89 2.65 7.27
N ALA A 58 -23.16 1.48 6.70
CA ALA A 58 -24.02 0.47 7.33
C ALA A 58 -23.47 -0.07 8.66
N LYS A 59 -22.13 0.05 8.87
CA LYS A 59 -21.45 -0.29 10.14
C LYS A 59 -21.28 0.91 11.07
N GLY A 60 -21.79 2.08 10.71
CA GLY A 60 -21.67 3.31 11.49
C GLY A 60 -20.32 4.02 11.34
N TYR A 61 -19.52 3.68 10.33
CA TYR A 61 -18.28 4.38 10.01
C TYR A 61 -18.56 5.52 9.02
N HIS A 62 -17.95 6.68 9.23
CA HIS A 62 -18.25 7.89 8.46
C HIS A 62 -17.02 8.43 7.76
N PRO A 63 -17.17 9.02 6.56
CA PRO A 63 -16.09 9.72 5.89
C PRO A 63 -15.58 10.90 6.71
N GLU A 64 -14.26 11.08 6.73
CA GLU A 64 -13.57 12.23 7.30
C GLU A 64 -12.43 12.62 6.34
N GLY A 65 -12.64 13.67 5.54
CA GLY A 65 -11.74 14.04 4.44
C GLY A 65 -11.67 12.93 3.37
N GLU A 66 -10.47 12.47 3.06
CA GLU A 66 -10.22 11.40 2.09
C GLU A 66 -10.25 9.99 2.71
N ALA A 67 -10.39 9.90 4.04
CA ALA A 67 -10.42 8.65 4.78
C ALA A 67 -11.82 8.33 5.32
N ILE A 68 -12.01 7.10 5.73
CA ILE A 68 -13.16 6.67 6.52
C ILE A 68 -12.69 6.41 7.95
N GLN A 69 -13.32 7.06 8.92
CA GLN A 69 -13.02 6.82 10.32
C GLN A 69 -13.55 5.47 10.76
N VAL A 70 -12.65 4.51 10.95
CA VAL A 70 -12.95 3.17 11.43
C VAL A 70 -12.52 3.05 12.88
N ARG A 71 -13.47 3.21 13.80
CA ARG A 71 -13.19 3.33 15.25
C ARG A 71 -12.23 4.50 15.51
N ALA A 72 -11.01 4.22 16.01
CA ALA A 72 -9.99 5.21 16.31
C ALA A 72 -9.03 5.51 15.15
N TRP A 73 -9.19 4.85 13.98
CA TRP A 73 -8.25 4.93 12.89
C TRP A 73 -8.88 5.45 11.60
N PRO A 74 -8.32 6.50 10.98
CA PRO A 74 -8.63 6.84 9.61
C PRO A 74 -8.09 5.77 8.66
N VAL A 75 -8.92 5.28 7.75
CA VAL A 75 -8.56 4.31 6.73
C VAL A 75 -8.77 4.93 5.35
N GLN A 76 -7.71 5.03 4.56
CA GLN A 76 -7.76 5.50 3.19
C GLN A 76 -7.81 4.30 2.24
N PHE A 77 -8.89 4.19 1.48
CA PHE A 77 -9.04 3.17 0.44
C PHE A 77 -8.53 3.71 -0.89
N VAL A 78 -7.56 3.02 -1.47
CA VAL A 78 -6.96 3.40 -2.75
C VAL A 78 -7.22 2.29 -3.77
N PRO A 79 -8.00 2.55 -4.83
CA PRO A 79 -8.19 1.57 -5.88
C PRO A 79 -6.86 1.22 -6.55
N VAL A 80 -6.72 -0.01 -7.01
CA VAL A 80 -5.60 -0.38 -7.87
C VAL A 80 -5.63 0.50 -9.14
N PHE A 81 -4.58 1.29 -9.35
CA PHE A 81 -4.53 2.34 -10.38
C PHE A 81 -3.43 2.14 -11.43
N SER A 82 -2.57 1.14 -11.27
CA SER A 82 -1.46 0.89 -12.19
C SER A 82 -1.10 -0.60 -12.27
N PRO A 83 -0.38 -1.03 -13.31
CA PRO A 83 0.18 -2.38 -13.36
C PRO A 83 1.04 -2.72 -12.15
N LEU A 84 1.83 -1.77 -11.64
CA LEU A 84 2.66 -1.93 -10.44
C LEU A 84 1.81 -2.25 -9.20
N THR A 85 0.78 -1.45 -8.94
CA THR A 85 -0.08 -1.67 -7.76
C THR A 85 -0.94 -2.92 -7.88
N ARG A 86 -1.29 -3.33 -9.10
CA ARG A 86 -1.97 -4.61 -9.37
C ARG A 86 -1.07 -5.77 -9.01
N GLU A 87 0.16 -5.78 -9.53
CA GLU A 87 1.14 -6.83 -9.23
C GLU A 87 1.49 -6.86 -7.74
N ALA A 88 1.65 -5.68 -7.12
CA ALA A 88 1.87 -5.56 -5.68
C ALA A 88 0.75 -6.22 -4.84
N MET A 89 -0.50 -6.04 -5.25
CA MET A 89 -1.64 -6.68 -4.59
C MET A 89 -1.65 -8.20 -4.82
N GLU A 90 -1.40 -8.65 -6.04
CA GLU A 90 -1.37 -10.09 -6.39
C GLU A 90 -0.28 -10.82 -5.61
N GLN A 91 0.90 -10.19 -5.45
CA GLN A 91 2.07 -10.72 -4.74
C GLN A 91 2.06 -10.40 -3.23
N ALA A 92 1.01 -9.77 -2.71
CA ALA A 92 0.92 -9.44 -1.30
C ALA A 92 0.95 -10.70 -0.41
N GLU A 93 1.66 -10.58 0.72
CA GLU A 93 1.80 -11.66 1.70
C GLU A 93 0.62 -11.68 2.67
N THR A 94 0.35 -12.84 3.23
CA THR A 94 -0.56 -12.97 4.37
C THR A 94 0.23 -12.81 5.65
N ALA A 95 -0.23 -11.94 6.52
CA ALA A 95 0.24 -11.77 7.88
C ALA A 95 -0.90 -12.05 8.86
N ASP A 96 -0.58 -12.22 10.13
CA ASP A 96 -1.55 -12.42 11.19
C ASP A 96 -1.34 -11.39 12.30
N PHE A 97 -2.43 -10.88 12.83
CA PHE A 97 -2.43 -10.06 14.02
C PHE A 97 -3.53 -10.54 14.97
N GLU A 98 -3.15 -11.05 16.12
CA GLU A 98 -4.05 -11.59 17.14
C GLU A 98 -5.05 -12.65 16.59
N GLY A 99 -4.56 -13.53 15.70
CA GLY A 99 -5.38 -14.58 15.07
C GLY A 99 -6.26 -14.07 13.92
N VAL A 100 -6.11 -12.82 13.49
CA VAL A 100 -6.82 -12.25 12.34
C VAL A 100 -5.85 -12.14 11.15
N PRO A 101 -6.04 -12.96 10.10
CA PRO A 101 -5.22 -12.87 8.91
C PRO A 101 -5.54 -11.59 8.12
N PHE A 102 -4.52 -10.98 7.56
CA PHE A 102 -4.64 -9.83 6.65
C PHE A 102 -3.56 -9.88 5.57
N ARG A 103 -3.79 -9.12 4.49
CA ARG A 103 -2.83 -9.04 3.40
C ARG A 103 -2.01 -7.76 3.49
N VAL A 104 -0.73 -7.86 3.18
CA VAL A 104 0.23 -6.75 3.23
C VAL A 104 1.14 -6.78 2.01
N VAL A 105 1.37 -5.61 1.42
CA VAL A 105 2.29 -5.43 0.29
C VAL A 105 3.72 -5.74 0.74
N ARG A 106 4.46 -6.49 -0.07
CA ARG A 106 5.86 -6.87 0.19
C ARG A 106 6.78 -5.66 0.16
N ALA A 107 7.91 -5.77 0.83
CA ALA A 107 8.90 -4.69 0.97
C ALA A 107 9.42 -4.17 -0.38
N ASP A 108 9.69 -5.05 -1.35
CA ASP A 108 10.15 -4.68 -2.69
C ASP A 108 9.14 -3.83 -3.45
N TYR A 109 7.86 -4.21 -3.42
CA TYR A 109 6.77 -3.42 -4.02
C TYR A 109 6.52 -2.11 -3.26
N LEU A 110 6.62 -2.10 -1.92
CA LEU A 110 6.53 -0.85 -1.15
C LEU A 110 7.60 0.15 -1.57
N ALA A 111 8.84 -0.31 -1.75
CA ALA A 111 9.94 0.52 -2.19
C ALA A 111 9.70 1.08 -3.60
N VAL A 112 9.25 0.26 -4.56
CA VAL A 112 9.04 0.70 -5.94
C VAL A 112 7.78 1.55 -6.10
N ILE A 113 6.71 1.30 -5.33
CA ILE A 113 5.56 2.22 -5.26
C ILE A 113 6.01 3.59 -4.70
N ALA A 114 6.79 3.62 -3.62
CA ALA A 114 7.35 4.84 -3.07
C ALA A 114 8.23 5.58 -4.09
N LEU A 115 9.07 4.84 -4.83
CA LEU A 115 9.89 5.38 -5.90
C LEU A 115 9.05 6.04 -7.01
N SER A 116 7.91 5.45 -7.38
CA SER A 116 7.02 6.00 -8.41
C SER A 116 6.37 7.31 -8.01
N VAL A 117 6.17 7.54 -6.71
CA VAL A 117 5.57 8.77 -6.17
C VAL A 117 6.65 9.84 -5.90
N GLY A 118 7.79 9.48 -5.29
CA GLY A 118 9.00 10.28 -5.21
C GLY A 118 8.97 11.47 -4.26
N ARG A 119 8.04 11.53 -3.29
CA ARG A 119 8.03 12.57 -2.25
C ARG A 119 9.13 12.31 -1.22
N SER A 120 9.48 13.30 -0.42
CA SER A 120 10.51 13.15 0.62
C SER A 120 10.23 11.99 1.58
N LYS A 121 8.98 11.82 2.01
CA LYS A 121 8.57 10.69 2.85
C LYS A 121 8.69 9.33 2.16
N ASP A 122 8.52 9.30 0.84
CA ASP A 122 8.66 8.08 0.05
C ASP A 122 10.14 7.71 -0.12
N CYS A 123 11.02 8.69 -0.30
CA CYS A 123 12.46 8.47 -0.30
C CYS A 123 12.95 7.93 1.07
N ALA A 124 12.47 8.51 2.17
CA ALA A 124 12.79 8.03 3.51
C ALA A 124 12.33 6.57 3.74
N ARG A 125 11.18 6.20 3.20
CA ARG A 125 10.69 4.81 3.24
C ARG A 125 11.62 3.84 2.52
N ILE A 126 12.09 4.19 1.33
CA ILE A 126 13.03 3.34 0.57
C ILE A 126 14.31 3.14 1.37
N LEU A 127 14.86 4.22 1.94
CA LEU A 127 16.07 4.13 2.78
C LEU A 127 15.85 3.22 3.99
N ALA A 128 14.75 3.39 4.72
CA ALA A 128 14.45 2.57 5.88
C ALA A 128 14.31 1.07 5.53
N LEU A 129 13.69 0.74 4.39
CA LEU A 129 13.55 -0.64 3.91
C LEU A 129 14.89 -1.26 3.52
N LEU A 130 15.81 -0.46 2.95
CA LEU A 130 17.18 -0.90 2.64
C LEU A 130 18.01 -1.08 3.93
N GLU A 131 17.92 -0.13 4.87
CA GLU A 131 18.63 -0.17 6.15
C GLU A 131 18.21 -1.34 7.04
N SER A 132 16.97 -1.77 6.94
CA SER A 132 16.43 -2.93 7.68
C SER A 132 16.71 -4.28 7.00
N ASP A 133 17.45 -4.29 5.88
CA ASP A 133 17.68 -5.49 5.05
C ASP A 133 16.38 -6.21 4.61
N SER A 134 15.26 -5.49 4.60
CA SER A 134 13.96 -6.04 4.20
C SER A 134 13.82 -6.15 2.68
N VAL A 135 14.66 -5.43 1.95
CA VAL A 135 14.78 -5.48 0.48
C VAL A 135 16.20 -5.11 0.07
N SER A 136 16.73 -5.74 -0.97
CA SER A 136 18.02 -5.40 -1.56
C SER A 136 17.90 -4.36 -2.68
N ARG A 137 19.03 -3.70 -3.02
CA ARG A 137 19.10 -2.78 -4.17
C ARG A 137 18.75 -3.48 -5.48
N GLU A 138 19.22 -4.71 -5.65
CA GLU A 138 19.00 -5.53 -6.84
C GLU A 138 17.52 -5.91 -7.02
N GLU A 139 16.81 -6.15 -5.93
CA GLU A 139 15.36 -6.42 -5.97
C GLU A 139 14.58 -5.18 -6.40
N ILE A 140 14.91 -4.01 -5.85
CA ILE A 140 14.30 -2.74 -6.23
C ILE A 140 14.61 -2.43 -7.70
N GLU A 141 15.86 -2.55 -8.14
CA GLU A 141 16.27 -2.26 -9.52
C GLU A 141 15.51 -3.15 -10.51
N ARG A 142 15.48 -4.46 -10.26
CA ARG A 142 14.78 -5.44 -11.13
C ARG A 142 13.30 -5.10 -11.28
N LEU A 143 12.64 -4.76 -10.17
CA LEU A 143 11.22 -4.41 -10.17
C LEU A 143 10.99 -3.03 -10.81
N ALA A 144 11.85 -2.05 -10.54
CA ALA A 144 11.83 -0.73 -11.15
C ALA A 144 12.00 -0.79 -12.68
N VAL A 145 12.92 -1.61 -13.17
CA VAL A 145 13.10 -1.84 -14.62
C VAL A 145 11.85 -2.44 -15.24
N ARG A 146 11.26 -3.45 -14.60
CA ARG A 146 10.03 -4.11 -15.08
C ARG A 146 8.87 -3.13 -15.24
N HIS A 147 8.76 -2.16 -14.34
CA HIS A 147 7.68 -1.16 -14.33
C HIS A 147 8.05 0.21 -14.94
N GLY A 148 9.15 0.29 -15.70
CA GLY A 148 9.54 1.52 -16.41
C GLY A 148 10.10 2.62 -15.50
N LEU A 149 10.55 2.29 -14.30
CA LEU A 149 11.08 3.22 -13.29
C LEU A 149 12.61 3.19 -13.17
N ALA A 150 13.33 2.60 -14.12
CA ALA A 150 14.79 2.48 -14.09
C ALA A 150 15.51 3.82 -13.93
N GLU A 151 15.04 4.89 -14.62
CA GLU A 151 15.62 6.22 -14.50
C GLU A 151 15.34 6.86 -13.13
N ALA A 152 14.14 6.60 -12.55
CA ALA A 152 13.81 7.07 -11.21
C ALA A 152 14.73 6.39 -10.18
N TRP A 153 14.99 5.09 -10.33
CA TRP A 153 15.90 4.34 -9.47
C TRP A 153 17.32 4.88 -9.55
N ARG A 154 17.89 5.05 -10.75
CA ARG A 154 19.23 5.62 -10.92
C ARG A 154 19.38 7.03 -10.33
N ARG A 155 18.33 7.87 -10.42
CA ARG A 155 18.33 9.20 -9.77
C ARG A 155 18.34 9.07 -8.25
N PHE A 156 17.56 8.12 -7.71
CA PHE A 156 17.52 7.86 -6.28
C PHE A 156 18.89 7.38 -5.78
N GLU A 157 19.50 6.40 -6.44
CA GLU A 157 20.84 5.90 -6.08
C GLU A 157 21.89 7.01 -6.06
N ARG A 158 21.96 7.81 -7.13
CA ARG A 158 22.94 8.92 -7.20
C ARG A 158 22.76 9.93 -6.09
N ARG A 159 21.53 10.13 -5.61
CA ARG A 159 21.22 11.14 -4.61
C ARG A 159 21.40 10.66 -3.18
N PHE A 160 21.17 9.40 -2.91
CA PHE A 160 21.03 8.89 -1.55
C PHE A 160 21.92 7.70 -1.22
N LEU A 161 22.46 6.97 -2.20
CA LEU A 161 23.18 5.72 -1.97
C LEU A 161 24.62 5.73 -2.48
N ASN A 162 25.01 6.71 -3.29
CA ASN A 162 26.38 6.88 -3.74
C ASN A 162 27.01 8.03 -2.92
N ASP A 163 27.88 7.64 -2.01
CA ASP A 163 28.89 8.53 -1.43
C ASP A 163 30.05 8.73 -2.42
#